data_186d0f55da5931c93df424bab5f5f8b3
#
_entry.id   186d0f55da5931c93df424bab5f5f8b3
#
_cell.length_a   1.000
_cell.length_b   1.000
_cell.length_c   1.000
_cell.angle_alpha   90.00
_cell.angle_beta   90.00
_cell.angle_gamma   90.00
#
_symmetry.space_group_name_H-M   'P 1'
#
loop_
_entity.id
_entity.type
_entity.pdbx_description
1 polymer ?
#
loop_
_entity_poly.entity_id
_entity_poly.type
_entity_poly.pdbx_seq_one_letter_code
_entity_poly.pdbx_strand_id
1 'polypeptide(L)'
;MKYLKKVVKRILISAISLFGIIVITFFISRALPGDPVWNRLPAKATPEDYIREKKRLGLNQPIFVQFFVYLQDLFTGNWGFSLVVAENYPIMDLINTYLPRTLDVTIISMFVAIVLGIKFGKIAAAHRNGKRDIIIRIFSYFFMSIPGFIVVLFLMQIFIYTPFRIFPPFGVKNMAYAEPPRVTFSRLLDCLISGKIYLFVDALWHLIVPVSAMAIIQMVSIFRYTRVSILDVLQMDHIRTAQAKGLKQKRILKKHAMKNALPPVITVSATGFPIVLGGMVAVEYLYNYPGLAFLFREAVVHTDYPLIIAIVFIFGICVIFVNLLADIINIFLDPRSGTKS
;
A
#
# COMPACT_ATOMS: atom_id res chain seq x y z
N MET A 1 9.42 -8.15 -30.07
CA MET A 1 8.35 -7.18 -30.42
C MET A 1 7.01 -7.42 -29.66
N LYS A 2 6.46 -8.64 -29.53
CA LYS A 2 5.15 -8.88 -28.84
C LYS A 2 5.14 -8.44 -27.36
N TYR A 3 6.20 -8.69 -26.59
CA TYR A 3 6.29 -8.27 -25.18
C TYR A 3 6.32 -6.76 -25.02
N LEU A 4 7.12 -6.07 -25.82
CA LEU A 4 7.24 -4.62 -25.77
C LEU A 4 5.87 -3.94 -26.03
N LYS A 5 5.11 -4.41 -27.03
CA LYS A 5 3.76 -3.90 -27.32
C LYS A 5 2.81 -4.07 -26.12
N LYS A 6 2.88 -5.22 -25.41
CA LYS A 6 2.07 -5.46 -24.22
C LYS A 6 2.45 -4.52 -23.07
N VAL A 7 3.74 -4.35 -22.80
CA VAL A 7 4.24 -3.44 -21.76
C VAL A 7 3.82 -2.00 -22.07
N VAL A 8 4.02 -1.54 -23.31
CA VAL A 8 3.59 -0.20 -23.73
C VAL A 8 2.08 0.00 -23.55
N LYS A 9 1.26 -1.00 -23.95
CA LYS A 9 -0.21 -0.94 -23.71
C LYS A 9 -0.54 -0.78 -22.23
N ARG A 10 0.16 -1.50 -21.32
CA ARG A 10 -0.07 -1.40 -19.87
C ARG A 10 0.35 -0.03 -19.31
N ILE A 11 1.48 0.51 -19.78
CA ILE A 11 1.91 1.86 -19.41
C ILE A 11 0.87 2.90 -19.86
N LEU A 12 0.33 2.79 -21.07
CA LEU A 12 -0.71 3.71 -21.54
C LEU A 12 -1.98 3.61 -20.70
N ILE A 13 -2.42 2.39 -20.35
CA ILE A 13 -3.59 2.22 -19.46
C ILE A 13 -3.31 2.84 -18.08
N SER A 14 -2.11 2.64 -17.53
CA SER A 14 -1.71 3.25 -16.25
C SER A 14 -1.67 4.77 -16.32
N ALA A 15 -1.22 5.35 -17.45
CA ALA A 15 -1.25 6.79 -17.67
C ALA A 15 -2.68 7.35 -17.74
N ILE A 16 -3.61 6.63 -18.39
CA ILE A 16 -5.04 7.00 -18.38
C ILE A 16 -5.61 6.94 -16.96
N SER A 17 -5.28 5.89 -16.20
CA SER A 17 -5.72 5.78 -14.80
C SER A 17 -5.16 6.91 -13.93
N LEU A 18 -3.89 7.29 -14.13
CA LEU A 18 -3.28 8.42 -13.44
C LEU A 18 -4.00 9.72 -13.78
N PHE A 19 -4.29 9.95 -15.06
CA PHE A 19 -5.06 11.12 -15.48
C PHE A 19 -6.47 11.14 -14.84
N GLY A 20 -7.13 9.97 -14.74
CA GLY A 20 -8.38 9.84 -14.01
C GLY A 20 -8.29 10.24 -12.54
N ILE A 21 -7.22 9.83 -11.85
CA ILE A 21 -6.98 10.26 -10.46
C ILE A 21 -6.76 11.77 -10.37
N ILE A 22 -5.98 12.36 -11.27
CA ILE A 22 -5.75 13.81 -11.33
C ILE A 22 -7.08 14.57 -11.49
N VAL A 23 -7.94 14.13 -12.41
CA VAL A 23 -9.26 14.74 -12.60
C VAL A 23 -10.11 14.62 -11.34
N ILE A 24 -10.19 13.42 -10.76
CA ILE A 24 -10.99 13.18 -9.55
C ILE A 24 -10.47 14.01 -8.37
N THR A 25 -9.18 14.06 -8.13
CA THR A 25 -8.59 14.85 -7.04
C THR A 25 -8.81 16.34 -7.24
N PHE A 26 -8.74 16.83 -8.47
CA PHE A 26 -9.08 18.21 -8.80
C PHE A 26 -10.54 18.54 -8.46
N PHE A 27 -11.50 17.71 -8.90
CA PHE A 27 -12.91 17.96 -8.59
C PHE A 27 -13.23 17.81 -7.11
N ILE A 28 -12.65 16.82 -6.42
CA ILE A 28 -12.77 16.70 -4.96
C ILE A 28 -12.27 17.97 -4.28
N SER A 29 -11.14 18.53 -4.71
CA SER A 29 -10.59 19.77 -4.15
C SER A 29 -11.53 20.97 -4.24
N ARG A 30 -12.47 20.94 -5.16
CA ARG A 30 -13.46 22.00 -5.38
C ARG A 30 -14.82 21.70 -4.76
N ALA A 31 -15.12 20.41 -4.52
CA ALA A 31 -16.38 19.95 -3.95
C ALA A 31 -16.37 19.89 -2.41
N LEU A 32 -15.21 19.86 -1.80
CA LEU A 32 -15.07 19.83 -0.34
C LEU A 32 -15.63 21.10 0.30
N PRO A 33 -16.39 20.98 1.40
CA PRO A 33 -16.92 22.14 2.11
C PRO A 33 -15.79 22.97 2.74
N GLY A 34 -15.92 24.30 2.66
CA GLY A 34 -14.93 25.24 3.15
C GLY A 34 -14.35 26.09 2.01
N ASP A 35 -13.96 27.28 2.35
CA ASP A 35 -13.35 28.22 1.40
C ASP A 35 -11.83 28.21 1.59
N PRO A 36 -11.06 27.72 0.58
CA PRO A 36 -9.61 27.64 0.67
C PRO A 36 -8.95 29.02 0.81
N VAL A 37 -9.65 30.08 0.47
CA VAL A 37 -9.15 31.45 0.64
C VAL A 37 -9.20 31.87 2.09
N TRP A 38 -10.36 31.69 2.76
CA TRP A 38 -10.50 32.01 4.19
C TRP A 38 -9.56 31.18 5.07
N ASN A 39 -9.33 29.92 4.73
CA ASN A 39 -8.40 29.06 5.49
C ASN A 39 -6.93 29.52 5.45
N ARG A 40 -6.59 30.43 4.53
CA ARG A 40 -5.23 31.02 4.41
C ARG A 40 -5.12 32.41 4.98
N LEU A 41 -6.23 33.02 5.27
CA LEU A 41 -6.23 34.41 5.76
C LEU A 41 -6.21 34.43 7.29
N PRO A 42 -5.50 35.43 7.87
CA PRO A 42 -5.54 35.60 9.31
C PRO A 42 -6.97 35.97 9.77
N ALA A 43 -7.28 35.67 11.03
CA ALA A 43 -8.61 35.91 11.60
C ALA A 43 -9.14 37.37 11.50
N LYS A 44 -8.26 38.32 11.27
CA LYS A 44 -8.59 39.76 11.10
C LYS A 44 -8.56 40.23 9.64
N ALA A 45 -8.57 39.31 8.67
CA ALA A 45 -8.52 39.67 7.27
C ALA A 45 -9.76 40.42 6.81
N THR A 46 -9.54 41.38 5.91
CA THR A 46 -10.60 42.17 5.32
C THR A 46 -11.19 41.51 4.06
N PRO A 47 -12.38 41.92 3.61
CA PRO A 47 -12.92 41.46 2.32
C PRO A 47 -11.99 41.74 1.13
N GLU A 48 -11.20 42.79 1.19
CA GLU A 48 -10.20 43.14 0.17
C GLU A 48 -9.05 42.13 0.15
N ASP A 49 -8.59 41.67 1.30
CA ASP A 49 -7.57 40.61 1.41
C ASP A 49 -8.08 39.30 0.82
N TYR A 50 -9.37 38.97 1.05
CA TYR A 50 -10.02 37.81 0.43
C TYR A 50 -10.00 37.92 -1.09
N ILE A 51 -10.41 39.04 -1.67
CA ILE A 51 -10.43 39.20 -3.13
C ILE A 51 -9.01 39.10 -3.70
N ARG A 52 -8.03 39.70 -3.05
CA ARG A 52 -6.61 39.66 -3.43
C ARG A 52 -6.10 38.20 -3.44
N GLU A 53 -6.34 37.48 -2.35
CA GLU A 53 -5.90 36.10 -2.20
C GLU A 53 -6.62 35.16 -3.18
N LYS A 54 -7.92 35.32 -3.37
CA LYS A 54 -8.71 34.59 -4.38
C LYS A 54 -8.14 34.76 -5.79
N LYS A 55 -7.74 35.99 -6.13
CA LYS A 55 -7.10 36.29 -7.42
C LYS A 55 -5.69 35.69 -7.51
N ARG A 56 -4.93 35.72 -6.43
CA ARG A 56 -3.58 35.11 -6.33
C ARG A 56 -3.63 33.60 -6.54
N LEU A 57 -4.64 32.94 -6.00
CA LEU A 57 -4.87 31.50 -6.16
C LEU A 57 -5.51 31.12 -7.50
N GLY A 58 -5.83 32.07 -8.36
CA GLY A 58 -6.50 31.83 -9.64
C GLY A 58 -7.92 31.30 -9.52
N LEU A 59 -8.54 31.35 -8.34
CA LEU A 59 -9.89 30.82 -8.08
C LEU A 59 -11.02 31.66 -8.69
N ASN A 60 -10.69 32.83 -9.23
CA ASN A 60 -11.58 33.66 -10.03
C ASN A 60 -11.59 33.30 -11.53
N GLN A 61 -10.71 32.41 -11.96
CA GLN A 61 -10.59 32.00 -13.35
C GLN A 61 -11.61 30.91 -13.70
N PRO A 62 -11.91 30.69 -15.00
CA PRO A 62 -12.73 29.55 -15.45
C PRO A 62 -12.15 28.22 -14.99
N ILE A 63 -13.02 27.25 -14.72
CA ILE A 63 -12.62 25.92 -14.14
C ILE A 63 -11.53 25.20 -14.97
N PHE A 64 -11.56 25.35 -16.30
CA PHE A 64 -10.56 24.77 -17.18
C PHE A 64 -9.17 25.40 -16.96
N VAL A 65 -9.09 26.72 -16.76
CA VAL A 65 -7.84 27.42 -16.46
C VAL A 65 -7.30 26.96 -15.12
N GLN A 66 -8.16 26.85 -14.11
CA GLN A 66 -7.77 26.32 -12.80
C GLN A 66 -7.24 24.87 -12.90
N PHE A 67 -7.81 24.03 -13.75
CA PHE A 67 -7.35 22.67 -13.97
C PHE A 67 -5.95 22.63 -14.59
N PHE A 68 -5.67 23.46 -15.59
CA PHE A 68 -4.34 23.55 -16.19
C PHE A 68 -3.29 24.08 -15.21
N VAL A 69 -3.61 25.06 -14.37
CA VAL A 69 -2.72 25.52 -13.31
C VAL A 69 -2.47 24.38 -12.30
N TYR A 70 -3.51 23.69 -11.89
CA TYR A 70 -3.37 22.53 -10.99
C TYR A 70 -2.46 21.44 -11.59
N LEU A 71 -2.61 21.14 -12.89
CA LEU A 71 -1.71 20.21 -13.58
C LEU A 71 -0.26 20.70 -13.56
N GLN A 72 -0.05 21.98 -13.87
CA GLN A 72 1.29 22.57 -13.83
C GLN A 72 1.90 22.45 -12.43
N ASP A 73 1.17 22.80 -11.39
CA ASP A 73 1.61 22.72 -9.99
C ASP A 73 1.96 21.28 -9.60
N LEU A 74 1.15 20.29 -10.01
CA LEU A 74 1.42 18.87 -9.77
C LEU A 74 2.76 18.41 -10.39
N PHE A 75 3.01 18.80 -11.64
CA PHE A 75 4.21 18.37 -12.36
C PHE A 75 5.47 19.16 -11.98
N THR A 76 5.32 20.38 -11.49
CA THR A 76 6.45 21.20 -11.01
C THR A 76 6.79 20.94 -9.54
N GLY A 77 5.98 20.12 -8.84
CA GLY A 77 6.18 19.83 -7.41
C GLY A 77 5.71 20.95 -6.49
N ASN A 78 5.00 21.95 -7.01
CA ASN A 78 4.41 23.05 -6.23
C ASN A 78 3.05 22.62 -5.65
N TRP A 79 3.06 21.72 -4.68
CA TRP A 79 1.84 21.16 -4.10
C TRP A 79 1.23 22.03 -3.01
N GLY A 80 1.78 23.22 -2.81
CA GLY A 80 1.33 24.18 -1.83
C GLY A 80 1.78 23.86 -0.40
N PHE A 81 1.05 24.39 0.56
CA PHE A 81 1.37 24.30 1.98
C PHE A 81 0.22 23.65 2.75
N SER A 82 0.55 22.92 3.81
CA SER A 82 -0.40 22.49 4.83
C SER A 82 -0.96 23.71 5.54
N LEU A 83 -2.26 23.73 5.76
CA LEU A 83 -2.95 24.92 6.31
C LEU A 83 -3.15 24.81 7.82
N VAL A 84 -3.29 23.61 8.35
CA VAL A 84 -3.68 23.38 9.75
C VAL A 84 -2.77 22.38 10.46
N VAL A 85 -2.47 21.24 9.87
CA VAL A 85 -1.71 20.17 10.53
C VAL A 85 -0.24 20.56 10.74
N ALA A 86 0.36 21.19 9.73
CA ALA A 86 1.71 21.74 9.81
C ALA A 86 1.70 23.12 9.14
N GLU A 87 1.18 24.11 9.86
CA GLU A 87 0.89 25.44 9.36
C GLU A 87 2.06 26.02 8.56
N ASN A 88 1.78 26.43 7.32
CA ASN A 88 2.75 26.99 6.37
C ASN A 88 3.94 26.09 6.02
N TYR A 89 3.85 24.77 6.26
CA TYR A 89 4.90 23.84 5.89
C TYR A 89 4.63 23.23 4.49
N PRO A 90 5.66 23.12 3.62
CA PRO A 90 5.48 22.58 2.27
C PRO A 90 4.95 21.13 2.30
N ILE A 91 3.88 20.87 1.56
CA ILE A 91 3.24 19.52 1.51
C ILE A 91 4.23 18.48 0.97
N MET A 92 5.05 18.85 0.00
CA MET A 92 6.02 17.91 -0.58
C MET A 92 7.04 17.41 0.45
N ASP A 93 7.49 18.26 1.36
CA ASP A 93 8.43 17.89 2.43
C ASP A 93 7.77 16.98 3.46
N LEU A 94 6.49 17.21 3.76
CA LEU A 94 5.69 16.29 4.59
C LEU A 94 5.60 14.92 3.92
N ILE A 95 5.24 14.88 2.64
CA ILE A 95 5.14 13.62 1.91
C ILE A 95 6.48 12.89 1.88
N ASN A 96 7.57 13.60 1.55
CA ASN A 96 8.92 13.02 1.54
C ASN A 96 9.33 12.45 2.89
N THR A 97 8.86 13.04 3.98
CA THR A 97 9.18 12.58 5.35
C THR A 97 8.33 11.38 5.79
N TYR A 98 7.04 11.36 5.45
CA TYR A 98 6.08 10.40 5.99
C TYR A 98 5.83 9.20 5.06
N LEU A 99 5.87 9.39 3.73
CA LEU A 99 5.64 8.33 2.75
C LEU A 99 6.60 7.13 2.90
N PRO A 100 7.94 7.32 3.00
CA PRO A 100 8.86 6.19 3.11
C PRO A 100 8.56 5.29 4.32
N ARG A 101 8.11 5.86 5.42
CA ARG A 101 7.75 5.10 6.64
C ARG A 101 6.52 4.20 6.42
N THR A 102 5.48 4.72 5.77
CA THR A 102 4.31 3.91 5.38
C THR A 102 4.71 2.82 4.40
N LEU A 103 5.59 3.14 3.45
CA LEU A 103 6.10 2.16 2.49
C LEU A 103 6.92 1.06 3.16
N ASP A 104 7.74 1.36 4.17
CA ASP A 104 8.48 0.36 4.95
C ASP A 104 7.53 -0.71 5.51
N VAL A 105 6.48 -0.30 6.21
CA VAL A 105 5.48 -1.24 6.76
C VAL A 105 4.73 -1.97 5.65
N THR A 106 4.26 -1.24 4.65
CA THR A 106 3.41 -1.78 3.57
C THR A 106 4.15 -2.81 2.73
N ILE A 107 5.37 -2.50 2.28
CA ILE A 107 6.16 -3.40 1.43
C ILE A 107 6.55 -4.66 2.19
N ILE A 108 7.00 -4.53 3.45
CA ILE A 108 7.39 -5.69 4.24
C ILE A 108 6.17 -6.57 4.56
N SER A 109 5.04 -5.97 4.94
CA SER A 109 3.82 -6.73 5.22
C SER A 109 3.30 -7.46 3.98
N MET A 110 3.32 -6.82 2.79
CA MET A 110 2.97 -7.47 1.53
C MET A 110 3.91 -8.60 1.18
N PHE A 111 5.21 -8.41 1.35
CA PHE A 111 6.19 -9.47 1.11
C PHE A 111 5.94 -10.68 2.02
N VAL A 112 5.77 -10.47 3.30
CA VAL A 112 5.45 -11.53 4.29
C VAL A 112 4.13 -12.22 3.95
N ALA A 113 3.09 -11.43 3.61
CA ALA A 113 1.78 -11.95 3.21
C ALA A 113 1.84 -12.84 1.96
N ILE A 114 2.60 -12.42 0.94
CA ILE A 114 2.80 -13.18 -0.30
C ILE A 114 3.53 -14.50 -0.01
N VAL A 115 4.65 -14.43 0.69
CA VAL A 115 5.46 -15.62 1.01
C VAL A 115 4.65 -16.63 1.83
N LEU A 116 4.01 -16.19 2.89
CA LEU A 116 3.22 -17.06 3.78
C LEU A 116 1.93 -17.52 3.12
N GLY A 117 1.23 -16.65 2.39
CA GLY A 117 0.00 -16.99 1.67
C GLY A 117 0.25 -18.05 0.60
N ILE A 118 1.30 -17.91 -0.19
CA ILE A 118 1.71 -18.94 -1.17
C ILE A 118 2.12 -20.23 -0.48
N LYS A 119 2.92 -20.16 0.60
CA LYS A 119 3.35 -21.34 1.35
C LYS A 119 2.16 -22.12 1.92
N PHE A 120 1.25 -21.46 2.61
CA PHE A 120 0.07 -22.09 3.19
C PHE A 120 -0.92 -22.57 2.13
N GLY A 121 -1.14 -21.79 1.06
CA GLY A 121 -1.97 -22.19 -0.08
C GLY A 121 -1.48 -23.47 -0.75
N LYS A 122 -0.16 -23.58 -0.94
CA LYS A 122 0.48 -24.78 -1.47
C LYS A 122 0.32 -25.98 -0.54
N ILE A 123 0.50 -25.79 0.79
CA ILE A 123 0.33 -26.87 1.78
C ILE A 123 -1.12 -27.35 1.78
N ALA A 124 -2.08 -26.44 1.78
CA ALA A 124 -3.51 -26.78 1.77
C ALA A 124 -3.91 -27.50 0.48
N ALA A 125 -3.46 -27.04 -0.69
CA ALA A 125 -3.74 -27.68 -1.97
C ALA A 125 -3.13 -29.09 -2.06
N ALA A 126 -1.91 -29.28 -1.51
CA ALA A 126 -1.24 -30.57 -1.48
C ALA A 126 -1.94 -31.62 -0.58
N HIS A 127 -2.68 -31.15 0.43
CA HIS A 127 -3.38 -32.00 1.40
C HIS A 127 -4.89 -31.74 1.35
N ARG A 128 -5.45 -31.60 0.14
CA ARG A 128 -6.87 -31.29 -0.08
C ARG A 128 -7.77 -32.15 0.79
N ASN A 129 -8.68 -31.54 1.53
CA ASN A 129 -9.62 -32.13 2.49
C ASN A 129 -8.97 -32.89 3.67
N GLY A 130 -7.65 -32.83 3.82
CA GLY A 130 -6.96 -33.39 4.97
C GLY A 130 -6.89 -32.40 6.16
N LYS A 131 -6.47 -32.88 7.34
CA LYS A 131 -6.39 -32.07 8.57
C LYS A 131 -5.64 -30.76 8.38
N ARG A 132 -4.53 -30.73 7.63
CA ARG A 132 -3.75 -29.51 7.36
C ARG A 132 -4.53 -28.48 6.56
N ASP A 133 -5.26 -28.92 5.53
CA ASP A 133 -6.12 -28.04 4.74
C ASP A 133 -7.25 -27.44 5.59
N ILE A 134 -7.89 -28.28 6.42
CA ILE A 134 -8.99 -27.87 7.29
C ILE A 134 -8.52 -26.82 8.30
N ILE A 135 -7.39 -27.07 9.00
CA ILE A 135 -6.86 -26.14 10.01
C ILE A 135 -6.52 -24.79 9.38
N ILE A 136 -5.80 -24.79 8.23
CA ILE A 136 -5.42 -23.54 7.58
C ILE A 136 -6.66 -22.78 7.10
N ARG A 137 -7.71 -23.46 6.60
CA ARG A 137 -8.97 -22.82 6.21
C ARG A 137 -9.73 -22.24 7.39
N ILE A 138 -9.82 -22.94 8.50
CA ILE A 138 -10.47 -22.43 9.74
C ILE A 138 -9.76 -21.16 10.19
N PHE A 139 -8.43 -21.18 10.30
CA PHE A 139 -7.63 -20.02 10.63
C PHE A 139 -7.89 -18.85 9.67
N SER A 140 -7.94 -19.13 8.38
CA SER A 140 -8.20 -18.09 7.37
C SER A 140 -9.59 -17.51 7.49
N TYR A 141 -10.63 -18.30 7.71
CA TYR A 141 -11.99 -17.81 7.90
C TYR A 141 -12.12 -16.98 9.17
N PHE A 142 -11.46 -17.40 10.25
CA PHE A 142 -11.41 -16.63 11.49
C PHE A 142 -10.88 -15.21 11.26
N PHE A 143 -9.70 -15.08 10.66
CA PHE A 143 -9.12 -13.75 10.40
C PHE A 143 -9.85 -12.95 9.33
N MET A 144 -10.56 -13.60 8.41
CA MET A 144 -11.38 -12.92 7.41
C MET A 144 -12.64 -12.30 8.01
N SER A 145 -13.14 -12.87 9.10
CA SER A 145 -14.35 -12.38 9.78
C SER A 145 -14.07 -11.21 10.72
N ILE A 146 -12.81 -10.93 11.02
CA ILE A 146 -12.41 -9.88 11.96
C ILE A 146 -11.99 -8.62 11.17
N PRO A 147 -12.54 -7.45 11.50
CA PRO A 147 -12.06 -6.18 10.96
C PRO A 147 -10.55 -5.99 11.23
N GLY A 148 -9.82 -5.48 10.23
CA GLY A 148 -8.35 -5.41 10.29
C GLY A 148 -7.80 -4.68 11.51
N PHE A 149 -8.43 -3.59 11.93
CA PHE A 149 -7.98 -2.82 13.11
C PHE A 149 -8.09 -3.63 14.41
N ILE A 150 -9.05 -4.58 14.52
CA ILE A 150 -9.17 -5.47 15.68
C ILE A 150 -7.99 -6.44 15.74
N VAL A 151 -7.48 -6.90 14.58
CA VAL A 151 -6.26 -7.73 14.53
C VAL A 151 -5.06 -6.97 15.12
N VAL A 152 -4.94 -5.67 14.80
CA VAL A 152 -3.89 -4.81 15.37
C VAL A 152 -4.03 -4.72 16.89
N LEU A 153 -5.21 -4.38 17.38
CA LEU A 153 -5.49 -4.27 18.83
C LEU A 153 -5.21 -5.58 19.55
N PHE A 154 -5.62 -6.71 18.96
CA PHE A 154 -5.40 -8.03 19.52
C PHE A 154 -3.89 -8.38 19.64
N LEU A 155 -3.11 -8.09 18.60
CA LEU A 155 -1.66 -8.27 18.64
C LEU A 155 -0.98 -7.33 19.64
N MET A 156 -1.43 -6.07 19.71
CA MET A 156 -0.94 -5.14 20.72
C MET A 156 -1.27 -5.64 22.14
N GLN A 157 -2.49 -6.12 22.36
CA GLN A 157 -2.90 -6.65 23.66
C GLN A 157 -2.02 -7.84 24.07
N ILE A 158 -1.75 -8.79 23.17
CA ILE A 158 -0.95 -9.99 23.49
C ILE A 158 0.52 -9.65 23.66
N PHE A 159 1.10 -8.85 22.81
CA PHE A 159 2.57 -8.72 22.70
C PHE A 159 3.12 -7.47 23.39
N ILE A 160 2.28 -6.49 23.68
CA ILE A 160 2.72 -5.21 24.26
C ILE A 160 2.17 -5.02 25.66
N TYR A 161 0.85 -5.22 25.87
CA TYR A 161 0.19 -4.85 27.10
C TYR A 161 0.09 -5.99 28.16
N THR A 162 0.31 -7.25 27.73
CA THR A 162 0.37 -8.38 28.69
C THR A 162 1.70 -8.45 29.40
N PRO A 163 1.84 -9.34 30.41
CA PRO A 163 3.11 -9.58 31.09
C PRO A 163 4.28 -9.90 30.18
N PHE A 164 4.01 -10.36 28.96
CA PHE A 164 5.06 -10.74 28.00
C PHE A 164 5.90 -9.55 27.52
N ARG A 165 5.32 -8.38 27.30
CA ARG A 165 5.99 -7.14 26.86
C ARG A 165 7.17 -7.39 25.90
N ILE A 166 6.92 -8.25 24.88
CA ILE A 166 7.99 -8.74 24.00
C ILE A 166 8.42 -7.64 23.02
N PHE A 167 7.45 -6.83 22.56
CA PHE A 167 7.69 -5.79 21.55
C PHE A 167 7.49 -4.39 22.10
N PRO A 168 8.13 -3.38 21.49
CA PRO A 168 7.96 -1.99 21.88
C PRO A 168 6.51 -1.55 21.77
N PRO A 169 6.01 -0.69 22.68
CA PRO A 169 4.62 -0.31 22.70
C PRO A 169 4.22 0.62 21.54
N PHE A 170 5.12 1.50 21.12
CA PHE A 170 4.79 2.56 20.13
C PHE A 170 6.00 3.05 19.36
N GLY A 171 5.73 3.73 18.24
CA GLY A 171 6.69 4.53 17.52
C GLY A 171 7.62 3.74 16.60
N VAL A 172 8.72 4.34 16.24
CA VAL A 172 9.65 3.84 15.22
C VAL A 172 11.01 3.40 15.77
N LYS A 173 11.29 3.73 17.03
CA LYS A 173 12.62 3.51 17.64
C LYS A 173 12.60 3.50 19.15
N ASN A 174 13.68 2.94 19.74
CA ASN A 174 14.02 3.18 21.13
C ASN A 174 14.53 4.64 21.29
N MET A 175 13.97 5.36 22.26
CA MET A 175 14.34 6.77 22.54
C MET A 175 15.80 6.95 22.95
N ALA A 176 16.45 5.90 23.44
CA ALA A 176 17.86 5.94 23.78
C ALA A 176 18.81 5.98 22.57
N TYR A 177 18.29 5.69 21.37
CA TYR A 177 19.12 5.63 20.17
C TYR A 177 19.03 6.92 19.35
N ALA A 178 20.18 7.39 18.87
CA ALA A 178 20.27 8.51 17.95
C ALA A 178 19.63 8.15 16.60
N GLU A 179 19.12 9.16 15.90
CA GLU A 179 18.64 8.99 14.51
C GLU A 179 19.82 8.71 13.57
N PRO A 180 19.65 7.83 12.56
CA PRO A 180 20.60 7.72 11.47
C PRO A 180 20.58 9.01 10.63
N PRO A 181 21.63 9.28 9.84
CA PRO A 181 21.58 10.34 8.82
C PRO A 181 20.40 10.12 7.89
N ARG A 182 19.60 11.16 7.66
CA ARG A 182 18.42 11.09 6.77
C ARG A 182 18.87 11.20 5.32
N VAL A 183 18.88 10.09 4.61
CA VAL A 183 19.22 10.01 3.18
C VAL A 183 17.99 9.68 2.35
N THR A 184 17.24 8.66 2.74
CA THR A 184 16.06 8.17 2.02
C THR A 184 14.76 8.46 2.73
N PHE A 185 14.81 8.99 3.95
CA PHE A 185 13.69 9.15 4.89
C PHE A 185 13.02 7.82 5.31
N SER A 186 13.39 6.67 4.70
CA SER A 186 13.08 5.35 5.21
C SER A 186 14.05 5.03 6.35
N ARG A 187 13.50 4.83 7.54
CA ARG A 187 14.36 4.51 8.69
C ARG A 187 15.17 3.22 8.48
N LEU A 188 14.54 2.20 7.88
CA LEU A 188 15.22 0.94 7.62
C LEU A 188 16.41 1.11 6.67
N LEU A 189 16.19 1.80 5.55
CA LEU A 189 17.24 2.03 4.56
C LEU A 189 18.34 2.93 5.11
N ASP A 190 17.98 3.99 5.83
CA ASP A 190 18.93 4.93 6.42
C ASP A 190 19.79 4.25 7.50
N CYS A 191 19.24 3.33 8.29
CA CYS A 191 20.00 2.51 9.22
C CYS A 191 21.01 1.58 8.51
N LEU A 192 20.59 0.98 7.37
CA LEU A 192 21.49 0.14 6.56
C LEU A 192 22.62 0.96 5.93
N ILE A 193 22.30 2.12 5.34
CA ILE A 193 23.26 3.02 4.71
C ILE A 193 24.27 3.54 5.73
N SER A 194 23.84 3.82 6.97
CA SER A 194 24.72 4.27 8.04
C SER A 194 25.66 3.20 8.59
N GLY A 195 25.49 1.92 8.19
CA GLY A 195 26.26 0.78 8.68
C GLY A 195 26.00 0.41 10.16
N LYS A 196 25.04 1.05 10.81
CA LYS A 196 24.72 0.84 12.23
C LYS A 196 23.67 -0.28 12.39
N ILE A 197 24.12 -1.54 12.36
CA ILE A 197 23.23 -2.72 12.39
C ILE A 197 22.30 -2.71 13.61
N TYR A 198 22.75 -2.23 14.77
CA TYR A 198 21.90 -2.17 15.97
C TYR A 198 20.67 -1.26 15.78
N LEU A 199 20.78 -0.15 15.00
CA LEU A 199 19.65 0.72 14.67
C LEU A 199 18.68 0.04 13.70
N PHE A 200 19.21 -0.74 12.76
CA PHE A 200 18.40 -1.52 11.83
C PHE A 200 17.60 -2.60 12.56
N VAL A 201 18.22 -3.32 13.49
CA VAL A 201 17.55 -4.33 14.32
C VAL A 201 16.47 -3.67 15.20
N ASP A 202 16.76 -2.53 15.81
CA ASP A 202 15.78 -1.76 16.58
C ASP A 202 14.58 -1.34 15.71
N ALA A 203 14.83 -0.82 14.51
CA ALA A 203 13.78 -0.45 13.57
C ALA A 203 12.90 -1.64 13.17
N LEU A 204 13.51 -2.80 12.85
CA LEU A 204 12.77 -4.03 12.56
C LEU A 204 11.94 -4.48 13.76
N TRP A 205 12.47 -4.38 14.98
CA TRP A 205 11.77 -4.77 16.21
C TRP A 205 10.49 -3.98 16.42
N HIS A 206 10.51 -2.68 16.13
CA HIS A 206 9.33 -1.81 16.20
C HIS A 206 8.32 -2.11 15.07
N LEU A 207 8.77 -2.66 13.94
CA LEU A 207 7.89 -2.99 12.81
C LEU A 207 7.18 -4.34 12.93
N ILE A 208 7.61 -5.25 13.83
CA ILE A 208 7.07 -6.61 13.89
C ILE A 208 5.55 -6.61 14.09
N VAL A 209 5.04 -5.85 15.03
CA VAL A 209 3.60 -5.83 15.35
C VAL A 209 2.78 -5.23 14.18
N PRO A 210 3.05 -4.00 13.70
CA PRO A 210 2.30 -3.42 12.59
C PRO A 210 2.42 -4.24 11.30
N VAL A 211 3.60 -4.74 10.98
CA VAL A 211 3.82 -5.62 9.82
C VAL A 211 3.05 -6.94 9.95
N SER A 212 3.09 -7.58 11.12
CA SER A 212 2.38 -8.84 11.35
C SER A 212 0.87 -8.68 11.22
N ALA A 213 0.31 -7.60 11.74
CA ALA A 213 -1.12 -7.31 11.63
C ALA A 213 -1.56 -7.20 10.16
N MET A 214 -0.88 -6.37 9.37
CA MET A 214 -1.20 -6.17 7.97
C MET A 214 -0.91 -7.42 7.14
N ALA A 215 0.18 -8.14 7.44
CA ALA A 215 0.52 -9.38 6.76
C ALA A 215 -0.53 -10.48 6.97
N ILE A 216 -1.06 -10.65 8.18
CA ILE A 216 -2.11 -11.63 8.49
C ILE A 216 -3.37 -11.35 7.66
N ILE A 217 -3.82 -10.11 7.61
CA ILE A 217 -5.03 -9.70 6.90
C ILE A 217 -4.90 -10.03 5.40
N GLN A 218 -3.78 -9.63 4.78
CA GLN A 218 -3.57 -9.82 3.36
C GLN A 218 -3.23 -11.26 2.99
N MET A 219 -2.51 -11.98 3.84
CA MET A 219 -2.13 -13.39 3.66
C MET A 219 -3.35 -14.28 3.43
N VAL A 220 -4.48 -14.03 4.12
CA VAL A 220 -5.70 -14.83 4.00
C VAL A 220 -6.23 -14.83 2.57
N SER A 221 -6.30 -13.67 1.92
CA SER A 221 -6.72 -13.57 0.53
C SER A 221 -5.75 -14.30 -0.40
N ILE A 222 -4.46 -14.05 -0.26
CA ILE A 222 -3.42 -14.69 -1.09
C ILE A 222 -3.43 -16.21 -0.90
N PHE A 223 -3.58 -16.70 0.33
CA PHE A 223 -3.72 -18.12 0.63
C PHE A 223 -4.88 -18.76 -0.13
N ARG A 224 -6.08 -18.19 -0.05
CA ARG A 224 -7.28 -18.70 -0.72
C ARG A 224 -7.08 -18.82 -2.21
N TYR A 225 -6.64 -17.74 -2.85
CA TYR A 225 -6.42 -17.73 -4.30
C TYR A 225 -5.31 -18.69 -4.71
N THR A 226 -4.22 -18.80 -3.95
CA THR A 226 -3.15 -19.76 -4.23
C THR A 226 -3.67 -21.18 -4.17
N ARG A 227 -4.46 -21.52 -3.13
CA ARG A 227 -5.04 -22.85 -3.00
C ARG A 227 -5.96 -23.21 -4.16
N VAL A 228 -6.91 -22.32 -4.50
CA VAL A 228 -7.86 -22.52 -5.59
C VAL A 228 -7.11 -22.66 -6.92
N SER A 229 -6.23 -21.74 -7.23
CA SER A 229 -5.48 -21.76 -8.48
C SER A 229 -4.62 -23.00 -8.66
N ILE A 230 -3.99 -23.50 -7.58
CA ILE A 230 -3.26 -24.78 -7.66
C ILE A 230 -4.21 -25.95 -7.91
N LEU A 231 -5.37 -26.00 -7.25
CA LEU A 231 -6.34 -27.08 -7.43
C LEU A 231 -6.91 -27.10 -8.86
N ASP A 232 -7.17 -25.93 -9.44
CA ASP A 232 -7.64 -25.80 -10.82
C ASP A 232 -6.58 -26.29 -11.82
N VAL A 233 -5.33 -25.87 -11.63
CA VAL A 233 -4.22 -26.32 -12.49
C VAL A 233 -4.00 -27.82 -12.37
N LEU A 234 -4.17 -28.43 -11.19
CA LEU A 234 -4.00 -29.85 -11.00
C LEU A 234 -5.04 -30.71 -11.78
N GLN A 235 -6.13 -30.14 -12.25
CA GLN A 235 -7.15 -30.82 -13.08
C GLN A 235 -6.85 -30.72 -14.58
N MET A 236 -5.87 -29.96 -15.03
CA MET A 236 -5.55 -29.75 -16.44
C MET A 236 -4.84 -30.95 -17.06
N ASP A 237 -5.03 -31.16 -18.37
CA ASP A 237 -4.52 -32.34 -19.11
C ASP A 237 -2.99 -32.47 -19.08
N HIS A 238 -2.24 -31.36 -19.08
CA HIS A 238 -0.79 -31.40 -18.97
C HIS A 238 -0.32 -32.01 -17.63
N ILE A 239 -1.11 -31.88 -16.57
CA ILE A 239 -0.85 -32.51 -15.27
C ILE A 239 -1.16 -34.01 -15.33
N ARG A 240 -2.27 -34.41 -15.98
CA ARG A 240 -2.60 -35.83 -16.22
C ARG A 240 -1.48 -36.52 -17.00
N THR A 241 -0.96 -35.88 -18.04
CA THR A 241 0.20 -36.36 -18.79
C THR A 241 1.44 -36.52 -17.91
N ALA A 242 1.70 -35.54 -17.02
CA ALA A 242 2.83 -35.64 -16.10
C ALA A 242 2.67 -36.81 -15.09
N GLN A 243 1.44 -37.06 -14.63
CA GLN A 243 1.11 -38.20 -13.76
C GLN A 243 1.28 -39.54 -14.50
N ALA A 244 0.80 -39.62 -15.75
CA ALA A 244 0.96 -40.84 -16.57
C ALA A 244 2.45 -41.14 -16.85
N LYS A 245 3.32 -40.14 -16.88
CA LYS A 245 4.78 -40.30 -16.96
C LYS A 245 5.44 -40.70 -15.63
N GLY A 246 4.68 -40.99 -14.58
CA GLY A 246 5.19 -41.47 -13.28
C GLY A 246 5.86 -40.36 -12.42
N LEU A 247 5.64 -39.07 -12.71
CA LEU A 247 6.26 -38.01 -11.93
C LEU A 247 5.68 -37.95 -10.52
N LYS A 248 6.57 -37.85 -9.51
CA LYS A 248 6.17 -37.72 -8.10
C LYS A 248 5.33 -36.48 -7.86
N GLN A 249 4.27 -36.58 -7.06
CA GLN A 249 3.33 -35.48 -6.71
C GLN A 249 4.05 -34.17 -6.31
N LYS A 250 5.10 -34.30 -5.50
CA LYS A 250 5.92 -33.12 -5.06
C LYS A 250 6.56 -32.39 -6.24
N ARG A 251 7.01 -33.09 -7.28
CA ARG A 251 7.60 -32.55 -8.50
C ARG A 251 6.53 -31.92 -9.39
N ILE A 252 5.37 -32.52 -9.51
CA ILE A 252 4.21 -31.98 -10.23
C ILE A 252 3.79 -30.66 -9.60
N LEU A 253 3.57 -30.59 -8.29
CA LEU A 253 3.23 -29.39 -7.56
C LEU A 253 4.28 -28.27 -7.75
N LYS A 254 5.57 -28.57 -7.53
CA LYS A 254 6.62 -27.54 -7.56
C LYS A 254 6.90 -27.01 -8.96
N LYS A 255 6.98 -27.92 -9.97
CA LYS A 255 7.47 -27.55 -11.30
C LYS A 255 6.36 -27.27 -12.32
N HIS A 256 5.23 -27.97 -12.21
CA HIS A 256 4.15 -27.89 -13.21
C HIS A 256 2.95 -27.07 -12.72
N ALA A 257 2.47 -27.29 -11.48
CA ALA A 257 1.29 -26.59 -10.98
C ALA A 257 1.60 -25.17 -10.54
N MET A 258 2.64 -24.94 -9.73
CA MET A 258 2.95 -23.60 -9.17
C MET A 258 3.18 -22.56 -10.26
N LYS A 259 3.94 -22.87 -11.31
CA LYS A 259 4.23 -21.91 -12.36
C LYS A 259 2.98 -21.35 -13.03
N ASN A 260 1.99 -22.21 -13.25
CA ASN A 260 0.73 -21.86 -13.91
C ASN A 260 -0.31 -21.28 -12.93
N ALA A 261 -0.14 -21.52 -11.62
CA ALA A 261 -1.00 -21.00 -10.57
C ALA A 261 -0.59 -19.58 -10.08
N LEU A 262 0.63 -19.14 -10.35
CA LEU A 262 1.13 -17.85 -9.86
C LEU A 262 0.48 -16.61 -10.48
N PRO A 263 0.17 -16.52 -11.79
CA PRO A 263 -0.36 -15.31 -12.39
C PRO A 263 -1.60 -14.73 -11.66
N PRO A 264 -2.67 -15.50 -11.40
CA PRO A 264 -3.81 -14.98 -10.66
C PRO A 264 -3.46 -14.60 -9.21
N VAL A 265 -2.49 -15.27 -8.58
CA VAL A 265 -2.04 -14.94 -7.22
C VAL A 265 -1.34 -13.57 -7.19
N ILE A 266 -0.49 -13.28 -8.19
CA ILE A 266 0.17 -11.97 -8.30
C ILE A 266 -0.84 -10.86 -8.53
N THR A 267 -1.83 -11.09 -9.40
CA THR A 267 -2.91 -10.13 -9.63
C THR A 267 -3.66 -9.82 -8.33
N VAL A 268 -4.06 -10.84 -7.58
CA VAL A 268 -4.76 -10.66 -6.29
C VAL A 268 -3.89 -9.97 -5.26
N SER A 269 -2.59 -10.26 -5.24
CA SER A 269 -1.66 -9.56 -4.35
C SER A 269 -1.63 -8.07 -4.66
N ALA A 270 -1.56 -7.67 -5.93
CA ALA A 270 -1.54 -6.27 -6.33
C ALA A 270 -2.88 -5.57 -6.06
N THR A 271 -4.02 -6.21 -6.40
CA THR A 271 -5.34 -5.63 -6.12
C THR A 271 -5.66 -5.54 -4.63
N GLY A 272 -4.95 -6.26 -3.78
CA GLY A 272 -5.00 -6.13 -2.33
C GLY A 272 -4.20 -4.95 -1.77
N PHE A 273 -3.30 -4.35 -2.53
CA PHE A 273 -2.46 -3.24 -2.09
C PHE A 273 -3.24 -2.00 -1.62
N PRO A 274 -4.30 -1.54 -2.33
CA PRO A 274 -5.16 -0.45 -1.84
C PRO A 274 -5.81 -0.76 -0.48
N ILE A 275 -6.17 -2.02 -0.23
CA ILE A 275 -6.76 -2.47 1.04
C ILE A 275 -5.72 -2.35 2.17
N VAL A 276 -4.47 -2.71 1.88
CA VAL A 276 -3.36 -2.55 2.82
C VAL A 276 -3.12 -1.07 3.12
N LEU A 277 -3.05 -0.21 2.10
CA LEU A 277 -2.88 1.24 2.31
C LEU A 277 -4.02 1.84 3.14
N GLY A 278 -5.28 1.49 2.84
CA GLY A 278 -6.42 1.95 3.63
C GLY A 278 -6.38 1.46 5.08
N GLY A 279 -5.93 0.23 5.31
CA GLY A 279 -5.74 -0.34 6.64
C GLY A 279 -4.62 0.31 7.43
N MET A 280 -3.61 0.88 6.76
CA MET A 280 -2.50 1.59 7.41
C MET A 280 -2.97 2.78 8.24
N VAL A 281 -4.08 3.43 7.90
CA VAL A 281 -4.64 4.53 8.70
C VAL A 281 -4.90 4.09 10.14
N ALA A 282 -5.54 2.94 10.32
CA ALA A 282 -5.80 2.41 11.66
C ALA A 282 -4.52 1.90 12.34
N VAL A 283 -3.64 1.23 11.60
CA VAL A 283 -2.40 0.66 12.15
C VAL A 283 -1.47 1.76 12.64
N GLU A 284 -1.19 2.76 11.79
CA GLU A 284 -0.29 3.86 12.11
C GLU A 284 -0.83 4.70 13.28
N TYR A 285 -2.15 4.91 13.32
CA TYR A 285 -2.77 5.63 14.41
C TYR A 285 -2.70 4.86 15.73
N LEU A 286 -3.11 3.59 15.74
CA LEU A 286 -3.14 2.78 16.97
C LEU A 286 -1.74 2.52 17.53
N TYR A 287 -0.76 2.34 16.64
CA TYR A 287 0.63 2.09 17.01
C TYR A 287 1.45 3.38 17.20
N ASN A 288 0.81 4.56 17.02
CA ASN A 288 1.46 5.88 17.02
C ASN A 288 2.71 5.89 16.12
N TYR A 289 2.57 5.31 14.93
CA TYR A 289 3.63 5.24 13.93
C TYR A 289 3.50 6.42 12.96
N PRO A 290 4.47 7.34 12.90
CA PRO A 290 4.35 8.58 12.14
C PRO A 290 4.59 8.35 10.64
N GLY A 291 3.65 7.69 9.98
CA GLY A 291 3.62 7.48 8.54
C GLY A 291 2.63 8.39 7.83
N LEU A 292 2.53 8.22 6.49
CA LEU A 292 1.67 9.05 5.63
C LEU A 292 0.18 8.82 5.91
N ALA A 293 -0.21 7.60 6.30
CA ALA A 293 -1.59 7.28 6.64
C ALA A 293 -1.99 7.89 8.00
N PHE A 294 -1.07 8.01 8.95
CA PHE A 294 -1.26 8.79 10.17
C PHE A 294 -1.47 10.28 9.83
N LEU A 295 -0.61 10.82 8.97
CA LEU A 295 -0.72 12.22 8.53
C LEU A 295 -2.04 12.47 7.78
N PHE A 296 -2.50 11.51 6.98
CA PHE A 296 -3.82 11.56 6.32
C PHE A 296 -4.96 11.68 7.33
N ARG A 297 -4.95 10.86 8.38
CA ARG A 297 -5.96 10.92 9.45
C ARG A 297 -5.95 12.28 10.14
N GLU A 298 -4.76 12.82 10.47
CA GLU A 298 -4.65 14.17 11.08
C GLU A 298 -5.21 15.25 10.12
N ALA A 299 -4.86 15.17 8.84
CA ALA A 299 -5.37 16.08 7.83
C ALA A 299 -6.91 16.05 7.72
N VAL A 300 -7.51 14.85 7.78
CA VAL A 300 -8.97 14.69 7.74
C VAL A 300 -9.63 15.26 8.99
N VAL A 301 -9.12 14.96 10.19
CA VAL A 301 -9.68 15.44 11.47
C VAL A 301 -9.62 16.96 11.56
N HIS A 302 -8.54 17.57 11.07
CA HIS A 302 -8.32 19.01 11.10
C HIS A 302 -8.73 19.72 9.80
N THR A 303 -9.38 19.02 8.86
CA THR A 303 -9.89 19.61 7.60
C THR A 303 -8.83 20.33 6.74
N ASP A 304 -7.59 19.78 6.73
CA ASP A 304 -6.49 20.31 5.91
C ASP A 304 -6.62 19.80 4.46
N TYR A 305 -7.50 20.41 3.69
CA TYR A 305 -7.85 19.97 2.36
C TYR A 305 -6.68 19.84 1.37
N PRO A 306 -5.74 20.82 1.27
CA PRO A 306 -4.61 20.66 0.37
C PRO A 306 -3.78 19.42 0.69
N LEU A 307 -3.56 19.16 1.97
CA LEU A 307 -2.81 17.99 2.44
C LEU A 307 -3.56 16.68 2.17
N ILE A 308 -4.89 16.64 2.40
CA ILE A 308 -5.74 15.47 2.08
C ILE A 308 -5.61 15.10 0.61
N ILE A 309 -5.78 16.07 -0.28
CA ILE A 309 -5.76 15.85 -1.73
C ILE A 309 -4.41 15.33 -2.20
N ALA A 310 -3.33 15.94 -1.70
CA ALA A 310 -1.97 15.52 -2.01
C ALA A 310 -1.71 14.06 -1.57
N ILE A 311 -2.12 13.68 -0.36
CA ILE A 311 -1.94 12.31 0.15
C ILE A 311 -2.77 11.31 -0.67
N VAL A 312 -4.04 11.62 -0.98
CA VAL A 312 -4.89 10.76 -1.83
C VAL A 312 -4.27 10.57 -3.20
N PHE A 313 -3.73 11.62 -3.79
CA PHE A 313 -3.03 11.55 -5.08
C PHE A 313 -1.80 10.63 -5.02
N ILE A 314 -0.97 10.75 -3.98
CA ILE A 314 0.20 9.87 -3.76
C ILE A 314 -0.23 8.42 -3.57
N PHE A 315 -1.25 8.15 -2.76
CA PHE A 315 -1.77 6.79 -2.61
C PHE A 315 -2.26 6.22 -3.95
N GLY A 316 -2.91 7.03 -4.77
CA GLY A 316 -3.31 6.66 -6.12
C GLY A 316 -2.13 6.29 -7.02
N ILE A 317 -1.05 7.07 -6.99
CA ILE A 317 0.20 6.76 -7.71
C ILE A 317 0.79 5.43 -7.23
N CYS A 318 0.87 5.20 -5.92
CA CYS A 318 1.39 3.96 -5.36
C CYS A 318 0.58 2.73 -5.84
N VAL A 319 -0.76 2.85 -5.85
CA VAL A 319 -1.65 1.79 -6.34
C VAL A 319 -1.43 1.50 -7.82
N ILE A 320 -1.36 2.54 -8.65
CA ILE A 320 -1.11 2.39 -10.10
C ILE A 320 0.25 1.73 -10.33
N PHE A 321 1.27 2.16 -9.61
CA PHE A 321 2.61 1.61 -9.73
C PHE A 321 2.67 0.12 -9.39
N VAL A 322 2.05 -0.30 -8.28
CA VAL A 322 2.00 -1.72 -7.87
C VAL A 322 1.21 -2.56 -8.86
N ASN A 323 0.09 -2.06 -9.38
CA ASN A 323 -0.68 -2.75 -10.41
C ASN A 323 0.12 -2.89 -11.71
N LEU A 324 0.81 -1.85 -12.14
CA LEU A 324 1.69 -1.89 -13.32
C LEU A 324 2.82 -2.91 -13.15
N LEU A 325 3.46 -2.96 -11.98
CA LEU A 325 4.48 -3.98 -11.67
C LEU A 325 3.90 -5.40 -11.77
N ALA A 326 2.72 -5.64 -11.20
CA ALA A 326 2.07 -6.94 -11.27
C ALA A 326 1.71 -7.34 -12.71
N ASP A 327 1.23 -6.40 -13.52
CA ASP A 327 0.94 -6.62 -14.93
C ASP A 327 2.20 -6.99 -15.71
N ILE A 328 3.30 -6.29 -15.47
CA ILE A 328 4.60 -6.58 -16.08
C ILE A 328 5.08 -7.97 -15.68
N ILE A 329 5.03 -8.31 -14.39
CA ILE A 329 5.42 -9.64 -13.89
C ILE A 329 4.57 -10.73 -14.55
N ASN A 330 3.25 -10.52 -14.65
CA ASN A 330 2.33 -11.46 -15.30
C ASN A 330 2.64 -11.66 -16.79
N ILE A 331 3.04 -10.62 -17.52
CA ILE A 331 3.46 -10.73 -18.92
C ILE A 331 4.67 -11.68 -19.06
N PHE A 332 5.60 -11.65 -18.11
CA PHE A 332 6.77 -12.54 -18.13
C PHE A 332 6.44 -13.97 -17.69
N LEU A 333 5.49 -14.16 -16.78
CA LEU A 333 5.10 -15.49 -16.28
C LEU A 333 4.17 -16.22 -17.24
N ASP A 334 3.23 -15.54 -17.88
CA ASP A 334 2.30 -16.09 -18.85
C ASP A 334 2.31 -15.33 -20.19
N PRO A 335 3.21 -15.71 -21.10
CA PRO A 335 3.29 -15.11 -22.42
C PRO A 335 2.03 -15.31 -23.28
N ARG A 336 1.14 -16.26 -22.91
CA ARG A 336 -0.08 -16.63 -23.66
C ARG A 336 -1.28 -15.75 -23.30
N SER A 337 -1.31 -15.10 -22.15
CA SER A 337 -2.42 -14.30 -21.64
C SER A 337 -2.80 -13.06 -22.49
N GLY A 338 -2.17 -12.84 -23.62
CA GLY A 338 -2.46 -11.73 -24.54
C GLY A 338 -2.97 -12.15 -25.93
N THR A 339 -3.38 -13.39 -26.12
CA THR A 339 -3.90 -13.85 -27.41
C THR A 339 -5.41 -14.12 -27.42
N LYS A 340 -6.10 -13.85 -26.29
CA LYS A 340 -7.56 -13.92 -26.19
C LYS A 340 -8.11 -12.52 -25.90
N SER A 341 -8.18 -11.71 -26.93
CA SER A 341 -9.10 -10.54 -27.03
C SER A 341 -9.18 -10.15 -28.51
#